data_5cb65c3d21c0e04d13d312d4846814d5
#
_entry.id   5cb65c3d21c0e04d13d312d4846814d5
#
_cell.length_a   1.000
_cell.length_b   1.000
_cell.length_c   1.000
_cell.angle_alpha   90.00
_cell.angle_beta   90.00
_cell.angle_gamma   90.00
#
_symmetry.space_group_name_H-M   'P 1'
#
loop_
_entity.id
_entity.type
_entity.pdbx_description
1 polymer ?
#
loop_
_entity_poly.entity_id
_entity_poly.type
_entity_poly.pdbx_seq_one_letter_code
_entity_poly.pdbx_strand_id
1 'polypeptide(L)'
;KGQYYFYDDVKNVRKNFFISYKGALFEGEKYLGTTDDAFEVVSIFVWVHDAMSLQGLTKEDFLYLEKEILMNYPKAKINWKNPIEQLMKEN
;
A
#
# COMPACT_ATOMS: atom_id res chain seq x y z
N LYS A 1 -13.44 -8.00 -10.84
CA LYS A 1 -12.71 -7.26 -10.09
C LYS A 1 -13.46 -6.41 -9.08
N GLY A 2 -13.13 -6.50 -7.91
CA GLY A 2 -13.83 -5.83 -6.87
C GLY A 2 -13.65 -4.32 -6.92
N GLN A 3 -14.55 -3.63 -6.29
CA GLN A 3 -14.38 -2.20 -6.08
C GLN A 3 -13.32 -1.97 -5.04
N TYR A 4 -12.65 -0.84 -5.18
CA TYR A 4 -11.77 -0.44 -4.12
C TYR A 4 -11.84 1.07 -3.95
N TYR A 5 -11.53 1.51 -2.75
CA TYR A 5 -11.53 2.93 -2.42
C TYR A 5 -10.19 3.29 -1.83
N PHE A 6 -9.64 4.37 -2.32
CA PHE A 6 -8.33 4.85 -1.91
C PHE A 6 -8.54 6.21 -1.25
N TYR A 7 -8.33 6.28 0.06
CA TYR A 7 -8.52 7.50 0.83
C TYR A 7 -7.15 8.06 1.20
N ASP A 8 -6.79 9.16 0.58
CA ASP A 8 -5.46 9.73 0.81
C ASP A 8 -5.54 11.25 0.71
N ASP A 9 -4.66 11.89 1.45
CA ASP A 9 -4.42 13.32 1.32
C ASP A 9 -3.02 13.47 0.77
N VAL A 10 -2.90 13.55 -0.55
CA VAL A 10 -1.60 13.57 -1.21
C VAL A 10 -0.80 14.82 -0.87
N LYS A 11 -1.45 15.86 -0.36
CA LYS A 11 -0.77 17.09 0.03
C LYS A 11 -0.23 17.03 1.45
N ASN A 12 -0.60 16.01 2.21
CA ASN A 12 -0.17 15.88 3.59
C ASN A 12 0.47 14.52 3.79
N VAL A 13 1.80 14.47 3.65
CA VAL A 13 2.51 13.21 3.74
C VAL A 13 2.51 12.62 5.15
N ARG A 14 2.13 13.41 6.15
CA ARG A 14 2.07 12.90 7.51
C ARG A 14 0.81 12.10 7.77
N LYS A 15 -0.18 12.21 6.89
CA LYS A 15 -1.41 11.44 7.04
C LYS A 15 -1.27 10.12 6.31
N ASN A 16 -1.59 9.04 7.01
CA ASN A 16 -1.63 7.73 6.40
C ASN A 16 -2.78 7.66 5.41
N PHE A 17 -2.63 6.82 4.41
CA PHE A 17 -3.75 6.55 3.51
C PHE A 17 -4.42 5.23 3.91
N PHE A 18 -5.61 5.03 3.37
CA PHE A 18 -6.39 3.82 3.61
C PHE A 18 -6.91 3.30 2.30
N ILE A 19 -6.90 1.99 2.15
CA ILE A 19 -7.48 1.33 0.99
C ILE A 19 -8.47 0.28 1.47
N SER A 20 -9.69 0.36 0.95
CA SER A 20 -10.70 -0.67 1.18
C SER A 20 -10.80 -1.50 -0.09
N TYR A 21 -10.60 -2.81 0.00
CA TYR A 21 -10.53 -3.67 -1.17
C TYR A 21 -10.96 -5.09 -0.79
N LYS A 22 -12.01 -5.58 -1.45
CA LYS A 22 -12.51 -6.94 -1.26
C LYS A 22 -12.71 -7.31 0.20
N GLY A 23 -13.26 -6.37 0.96
CA GLY A 23 -13.57 -6.62 2.37
C GLY A 23 -12.41 -6.42 3.32
N ALA A 24 -11.23 -6.07 2.83
CA ALA A 24 -10.08 -5.82 3.68
C ALA A 24 -9.79 -4.33 3.72
N LEU A 25 -9.32 -3.86 4.87
CA LEU A 25 -8.92 -2.47 5.05
C LEU A 25 -7.42 -2.43 5.27
N PHE A 26 -6.73 -1.73 4.37
CA PHE A 26 -5.29 -1.54 4.42
C PHE A 26 -4.97 -0.13 4.81
N GLU A 27 -3.85 0.04 5.45
CA GLU A 27 -3.36 1.36 5.84
C GLU A 27 -1.92 1.50 5.39
N GLY A 28 -1.56 2.70 4.90
CA GLY A 28 -0.21 2.95 4.44
C GLY A 28 0.37 4.16 5.14
N GLU A 29 1.62 4.01 5.57
CA GLU A 29 2.38 5.09 6.22
C GLU A 29 3.48 5.52 5.27
N LYS A 30 3.54 6.81 5.00
CA LYS A 30 4.44 7.37 4.00
C LYS A 30 5.67 8.00 4.65
N TYR A 31 6.82 7.81 4.03
CA TYR A 31 8.09 8.38 4.50
C TYR A 31 8.72 9.19 3.39
N LEU A 32 9.12 10.40 3.74
CA LEU A 32 9.82 11.29 2.81
C LEU A 32 11.31 10.97 2.78
N GLY A 33 11.88 11.23 1.62
CA GLY A 33 13.32 11.19 1.45
C GLY A 33 13.70 12.08 0.30
N THR A 34 15.00 12.22 0.05
CA THR A 34 15.46 13.02 -1.06
C THR A 34 15.67 12.14 -2.28
N THR A 35 15.26 12.65 -3.41
CA THR A 35 15.57 12.06 -4.71
C THR A 35 16.42 13.07 -5.48
N ASP A 36 16.77 12.73 -6.71
CA ASP A 36 17.55 13.65 -7.54
C ASP A 36 16.83 14.98 -7.74
N ASP A 37 15.50 14.96 -7.68
CA ASP A 37 14.72 16.13 -8.03
C ASP A 37 14.17 16.89 -6.85
N ALA A 38 13.86 16.20 -5.75
CA ALA A 38 13.12 16.88 -4.69
C ALA A 38 13.00 15.98 -3.46
N PHE A 39 12.29 16.49 -2.48
CA PHE A 39 11.74 15.72 -1.38
C PHE A 39 10.51 14.99 -1.90
N GLU A 40 10.49 13.68 -1.78
CA GLU A 40 9.36 12.88 -2.26
C GLU A 40 9.12 11.73 -1.29
N VAL A 41 7.95 11.12 -1.42
CA VAL A 41 7.68 9.89 -0.68
C VAL A 41 8.52 8.79 -1.33
N VAL A 42 9.48 8.26 -0.58
CA VAL A 42 10.41 7.25 -1.10
C VAL A 42 10.16 5.87 -0.53
N SER A 43 9.34 5.78 0.51
CA SER A 43 9.06 4.50 1.14
C SER A 43 7.67 4.56 1.74
N ILE A 44 6.93 3.45 1.60
CA ILE A 44 5.59 3.33 2.17
C ILE A 44 5.50 1.97 2.81
N PHE A 45 5.07 1.93 4.07
CA PHE A 45 4.77 0.69 4.76
C PHE A 45 3.27 0.47 4.75
N VAL A 46 2.85 -0.70 4.31
CA VAL A 46 1.43 -1.01 4.16
C VAL A 46 1.10 -2.25 4.99
N TRP A 47 -0.03 -2.20 5.68
CA TRP A 47 -0.48 -3.34 6.46
C TRP A 47 -2.00 -3.43 6.38
N VAL A 48 -2.52 -4.60 6.74
CA VAL A 48 -3.95 -4.84 6.82
C VAL A 48 -4.39 -4.70 8.27
N HIS A 49 -5.59 -4.15 8.47
CA HIS A 49 -6.11 -3.96 9.83
C HIS A 49 -6.50 -5.28 10.47
N ASP A 50 -7.02 -6.22 9.68
CA ASP A 50 -7.47 -7.50 10.20
C ASP A 50 -6.97 -8.60 9.27
N ALA A 51 -6.02 -9.40 9.77
CA ALA A 51 -5.41 -10.44 8.96
C ALA A 51 -6.42 -11.46 8.46
N MET A 52 -7.51 -11.66 9.20
CA MET A 52 -8.54 -12.61 8.77
C MET A 52 -9.23 -12.18 7.49
N SER A 53 -9.24 -10.88 7.22
CA SER A 53 -9.88 -10.38 6.00
C SER A 53 -9.09 -10.68 4.74
N LEU A 54 -7.88 -11.23 4.89
CA LEU A 54 -7.04 -11.56 3.74
C LEU A 54 -7.45 -12.88 3.07
N GLN A 55 -8.35 -13.62 3.66
CA GLN A 55 -8.80 -14.88 3.05
C GLN A 55 -9.35 -14.62 1.67
N GLY A 56 -8.89 -15.41 0.72
CA GLY A 56 -9.33 -15.29 -0.67
C GLY A 56 -8.54 -14.28 -1.48
N LEU A 57 -7.70 -13.48 -0.84
CA LEU A 57 -6.82 -12.58 -1.57
C LEU A 57 -5.56 -13.32 -1.99
N THR A 58 -5.07 -12.99 -3.17
CA THR A 58 -3.91 -13.64 -3.76
C THR A 58 -2.79 -12.63 -3.92
N LYS A 59 -1.63 -13.16 -4.30
CA LYS A 59 -0.49 -12.31 -4.59
C LYS A 59 -0.83 -11.28 -5.66
N GLU A 60 -1.63 -11.66 -6.66
CA GLU A 60 -2.03 -10.73 -7.71
C GLU A 60 -2.84 -9.57 -7.15
N ASP A 61 -3.64 -9.81 -6.13
CA ASP A 61 -4.37 -8.71 -5.48
C ASP A 61 -3.41 -7.70 -4.88
N PHE A 62 -2.39 -8.18 -4.19
CA PHE A 62 -1.42 -7.28 -3.57
C PHE A 62 -0.61 -6.53 -4.61
N LEU A 63 -0.23 -7.21 -5.69
CA LEU A 63 0.48 -6.55 -6.78
C LEU A 63 -0.37 -5.48 -7.43
N TYR A 64 -1.66 -5.73 -7.57
CA TYR A 64 -2.58 -4.74 -8.09
C TYR A 64 -2.62 -3.51 -7.19
N LEU A 65 -2.71 -3.73 -5.87
CA LEU A 65 -2.74 -2.60 -4.93
C LEU A 65 -1.43 -1.83 -4.95
N GLU A 66 -0.29 -2.53 -5.05
CA GLU A 66 0.99 -1.84 -5.19
C GLU A 66 0.99 -0.90 -6.38
N LYS A 67 0.50 -1.40 -7.50
CA LYS A 67 0.47 -0.61 -8.72
C LYS A 67 -0.36 0.64 -8.53
N GLU A 68 -1.50 0.51 -7.85
CA GLU A 68 -2.37 1.65 -7.61
C GLU A 68 -1.71 2.67 -6.69
N ILE A 69 -1.01 2.20 -5.67
CA ILE A 69 -0.29 3.10 -4.77
C ILE A 69 0.80 3.84 -5.54
N LEU A 70 1.52 3.13 -6.39
CA LEU A 70 2.63 3.71 -7.14
C LEU A 70 2.17 4.73 -8.17
N MET A 71 0.91 4.71 -8.56
CA MET A 71 0.40 5.75 -9.44
C MET A 71 0.42 7.12 -8.76
N ASN A 72 0.25 7.15 -7.45
CA ASN A 72 0.32 8.40 -6.70
C ASN A 72 1.72 8.68 -6.16
N TYR A 73 2.51 7.65 -5.95
CA TYR A 73 3.84 7.78 -5.35
C TYR A 73 4.85 6.98 -6.16
N PRO A 74 5.17 7.45 -7.37
CA PRO A 74 5.94 6.62 -8.32
C PRO A 74 7.37 6.33 -7.91
N LYS A 75 7.92 7.10 -6.96
CA LYS A 75 9.29 6.86 -6.49
C LYS A 75 9.36 6.02 -5.24
N ALA A 76 8.21 5.61 -4.73
CA ALA A 76 8.18 4.92 -3.44
C ALA A 76 8.49 3.44 -3.60
N LYS A 77 9.15 2.91 -2.58
CA LYS A 77 9.28 1.47 -2.41
C LYS A 77 8.17 1.02 -1.47
N ILE A 78 7.39 0.05 -1.89
CA ILE A 78 6.29 -0.46 -1.09
C ILE A 78 6.79 -1.60 -0.21
N ASN A 79 6.58 -1.48 1.09
CA ASN A 79 7.00 -2.47 2.07
C ASN A 79 5.76 -3.00 2.77
N TRP A 80 5.39 -4.23 2.45
CA TRP A 80 4.25 -4.87 3.09
C TRP A 80 4.66 -5.43 4.44
N LYS A 81 3.86 -5.17 5.45
CA LYS A 81 4.08 -5.83 6.73
C LYS A 81 3.47 -7.22 6.72
N ASN A 82 4.00 -8.09 7.57
CA ASN A 82 3.44 -9.43 7.69
C ASN A 82 1.99 -9.35 8.18
N PRO A 83 1.14 -10.28 7.74
CA PRO A 83 1.48 -11.49 7.01
C PRO A 83 1.63 -11.31 5.51
N ILE A 84 1.35 -10.12 4.97
CA ILE A 84 1.37 -9.92 3.54
C ILE A 84 2.78 -10.08 2.97
N GLU A 85 3.77 -9.60 3.68
CA GLU A 85 5.15 -9.74 3.22
C GLU A 85 5.47 -11.21 2.93
N GLN A 86 5.08 -12.08 3.85
CA GLN A 86 5.32 -13.51 3.69
C GLN A 86 4.54 -14.09 2.52
N LEU A 87 3.28 -13.65 2.37
CA LEU A 87 2.45 -14.13 1.27
C LEU A 87 3.03 -13.72 -0.07
N MET A 88 3.65 -12.55 -0.14
CA MET A 88 4.25 -12.06 -1.39
C MET A 88 5.47 -12.88 -1.80
N LYS A 89 6.12 -13.53 -0.85
CA LYS A 89 7.30 -14.35 -1.12
C LYS A 89 6.94 -15.77 -1.54
N GLU A 90 5.70 -16.17 -1.35
CA GLU A 90 5.28 -17.53 -1.70
C GLU A 90 4.98 -17.62 -3.19
N ASN A 91 5.11 -18.81 -3.72
CA ASN A 91 4.81 -19.06 -5.13
C ASN A 91 3.36 -19.53 -5.36
#